data_bc5489c902446fcb15a9feac15733ae4
#
_entry.id   bc5489c902446fcb15a9feac15733ae4
#
_cell.length_a   1.000
_cell.length_b   1.000
_cell.length_c   1.000
_cell.angle_alpha   90.00
_cell.angle_beta   90.00
_cell.angle_gamma   90.00
#
_symmetry.space_group_name_H-M   'P 1'
#
loop_
_entity.id
_entity.type
_entity.pdbx_description
1 polymer ?
#
loop_
_entity_poly.entity_id
_entity_poly.type
_entity_poly.pdbx_seq_one_letter_code
_entity_poly.pdbx_strand_id
1 'polypeptide(L)'
;QFSSDISQDIKDEITNFILSNYNLTVISENFNVSSNLNPIYDTAYMLPYIIHNSIFKKNSLNFLKAFDVLEKAINITNEVFIGAPGIVNDMGIRKPSYYAYYLLSKLSENIVSLDDGYIVTKSLDYYAILLYSHNEDIYSLASYEDIYQKGAVKKSFERKYSLNIVNIKSSTRIITYEVNEFIGSSYNYWLSMGSPDRLSKEEKEILYKASYPKIEFKYSKKSSVLNIITELKGYGAKLIILKPAK
;
A
#
# COMPACT_ATOMS: atom_id res chain seq x y z
N GLN A 1 -17.24 -18.57 -6.71
CA GLN A 1 -16.48 -17.79 -5.73
C GLN A 1 -15.77 -18.77 -4.79
N PHE A 2 -14.44 -18.75 -4.74
CA PHE A 2 -13.66 -19.63 -3.87
C PHE A 2 -13.40 -18.93 -2.55
N SER A 3 -13.44 -19.66 -1.44
CA SER A 3 -13.03 -19.14 -0.13
C SER A 3 -11.51 -18.94 -0.10
N SER A 4 -11.04 -18.09 0.79
CA SER A 4 -9.59 -17.87 1.04
C SER A 4 -8.85 -19.14 1.48
N ASP A 5 -9.59 -20.17 1.91
CA ASP A 5 -9.04 -21.39 2.49
C ASP A 5 -8.72 -22.48 1.43
N ILE A 6 -9.04 -22.24 0.16
CA ILE A 6 -8.71 -23.17 -0.91
C ILE A 6 -7.27 -22.92 -1.36
N SER A 7 -6.46 -23.98 -1.41
CA SER A 7 -5.06 -23.89 -1.85
C SER A 7 -4.94 -23.27 -3.24
N GLN A 8 -3.84 -22.60 -3.52
CA GLN A 8 -3.61 -21.97 -4.84
C GLN A 8 -3.62 -23.01 -5.96
N ASP A 9 -3.10 -24.22 -5.71
CA ASP A 9 -3.07 -25.31 -6.69
C ASP A 9 -4.47 -25.70 -7.15
N ILE A 10 -5.44 -25.81 -6.23
CA ILE A 10 -6.84 -26.12 -6.56
C ILE A 10 -7.47 -24.98 -7.36
N LYS A 11 -7.17 -23.72 -7.01
CA LYS A 11 -7.66 -22.57 -7.78
C LYS A 11 -7.13 -22.58 -9.21
N ASP A 12 -5.86 -22.89 -9.38
CA ASP A 12 -5.21 -22.97 -10.69
C ASP A 12 -5.77 -24.14 -11.51
N GLU A 13 -6.00 -25.29 -10.89
CA GLU A 13 -6.62 -26.45 -11.55
C GLU A 13 -8.03 -26.12 -12.06
N ILE A 14 -8.89 -25.53 -11.23
CA ILE A 14 -10.24 -25.13 -11.63
C ILE A 14 -10.20 -24.03 -12.70
N THR A 15 -9.31 -23.07 -12.57
CA THR A 15 -9.13 -22.00 -13.56
C THR A 15 -8.75 -22.61 -14.93
N ASN A 16 -7.78 -23.50 -14.95
CA ASN A 16 -7.33 -24.17 -16.17
C ASN A 16 -8.45 -25.03 -16.77
N PHE A 17 -9.24 -25.74 -15.96
CA PHE A 17 -10.40 -26.49 -16.41
C PHE A 17 -11.43 -25.60 -17.10
N ILE A 18 -11.77 -24.44 -16.48
CA ILE A 18 -12.72 -23.47 -17.06
C ILE A 18 -12.20 -22.90 -18.38
N LEU A 19 -10.93 -22.47 -18.42
CA LEU A 19 -10.32 -21.91 -19.63
C LEU A 19 -10.22 -22.92 -20.77
N SER A 20 -10.00 -24.21 -20.45
CA SER A 20 -9.85 -25.27 -21.45
C SER A 20 -11.19 -25.73 -22.05
N ASN A 21 -12.27 -25.66 -21.28
CA ASN A 21 -13.57 -26.21 -21.68
C ASN A 21 -14.60 -25.15 -22.06
N TYR A 22 -14.37 -23.89 -21.70
CA TYR A 22 -15.33 -22.81 -21.93
C TYR A 22 -14.59 -21.55 -22.42
N ASN A 23 -15.17 -20.88 -23.42
CA ASN A 23 -14.63 -19.61 -23.92
C ASN A 23 -15.04 -18.45 -22.96
N LEU A 24 -14.54 -18.50 -21.73
CA LEU A 24 -14.85 -17.53 -20.66
C LEU A 24 -13.57 -16.83 -20.20
N THR A 25 -13.71 -15.59 -19.79
CA THR A 25 -12.64 -14.87 -19.09
C THR A 25 -12.76 -15.15 -17.59
N VAL A 26 -11.73 -15.73 -17.00
CA VAL A 26 -11.66 -15.93 -15.54
C VAL A 26 -11.05 -14.68 -14.90
N ILE A 27 -11.80 -14.03 -14.01
CA ILE A 27 -11.34 -12.93 -13.21
C ILE A 27 -11.21 -13.42 -11.76
N SER A 28 -10.02 -13.35 -11.21
CA SER A 28 -9.78 -13.64 -9.79
C SER A 28 -10.04 -12.39 -8.96
N GLU A 29 -10.96 -12.49 -8.02
CA GLU A 29 -11.20 -11.45 -7.02
C GLU A 29 -10.48 -11.82 -5.73
N ASN A 30 -9.38 -11.13 -5.42
CA ASN A 30 -8.68 -11.28 -4.15
C ASN A 30 -9.05 -10.13 -3.22
N PHE A 31 -10.11 -10.33 -2.44
CA PHE A 31 -10.60 -9.29 -1.54
C PHE A 31 -9.87 -9.24 -0.20
N ASN A 32 -9.29 -10.34 0.25
CA ASN A 32 -8.93 -10.44 1.65
C ASN A 32 -7.60 -11.17 1.86
N VAL A 33 -6.78 -10.63 2.74
CA VAL A 33 -5.66 -11.35 3.37
C VAL A 33 -6.21 -12.41 4.33
N SER A 34 -7.38 -12.16 4.91
CA SER A 34 -8.11 -13.05 5.82
C SER A 34 -9.61 -12.91 5.59
N SER A 35 -10.37 -14.00 5.79
CA SER A 35 -11.84 -14.01 5.73
C SER A 35 -12.50 -13.34 6.93
N ASN A 36 -11.77 -13.15 8.03
CA ASN A 36 -12.25 -12.60 9.29
C ASN A 36 -11.64 -11.22 9.56
N LEU A 37 -12.12 -10.54 10.59
CA LEU A 37 -11.48 -9.36 11.13
C LEU A 37 -10.04 -9.72 11.50
N ASN A 38 -9.09 -8.94 10.99
CA ASN A 38 -7.67 -9.17 11.25
C ASN A 38 -6.94 -7.83 11.34
N PRO A 39 -6.24 -7.54 12.46
CA PRO A 39 -5.53 -6.28 12.64
C PRO A 39 -4.58 -5.90 11.49
N ILE A 40 -4.15 -6.86 10.69
CA ILE A 40 -3.30 -6.61 9.51
C ILE A 40 -3.92 -5.59 8.54
N TYR A 41 -5.25 -5.54 8.45
CA TYR A 41 -5.95 -4.57 7.59
C TYR A 41 -5.77 -3.12 8.03
N ASP A 42 -5.44 -2.89 9.30
CA ASP A 42 -5.21 -1.55 9.84
C ASP A 42 -3.74 -1.13 9.75
N THR A 43 -2.85 -2.06 9.40
CA THR A 43 -1.39 -1.85 9.42
C THR A 43 -0.84 -1.32 8.11
N ALA A 44 0.37 -0.78 8.17
CA ALA A 44 1.11 -0.35 6.99
C ALA A 44 1.49 -1.49 6.02
N TYR A 45 1.43 -2.76 6.46
CA TYR A 45 1.66 -3.93 5.62
C TYR A 45 0.73 -3.94 4.37
N MET A 46 -0.52 -3.51 4.54
CA MET A 46 -1.50 -3.52 3.45
C MET A 46 -1.08 -2.63 2.27
N LEU A 47 -0.26 -1.61 2.51
CA LEU A 47 0.17 -0.69 1.45
C LEU A 47 1.03 -1.39 0.37
N PRO A 48 2.22 -1.96 0.67
CA PRO A 48 3.02 -2.66 -0.32
C PRO A 48 2.35 -3.94 -0.84
N TYR A 49 1.54 -4.62 -0.01
CA TYR A 49 0.77 -5.79 -0.41
C TYR A 49 -0.19 -5.47 -1.57
N ILE A 50 -1.00 -4.43 -1.43
CA ILE A 50 -1.96 -4.01 -2.47
C ILE A 50 -1.21 -3.54 -3.72
N ILE A 51 -0.15 -2.74 -3.55
CA ILE A 51 0.66 -2.22 -4.67
C ILE A 51 1.23 -3.38 -5.49
N HIS A 52 1.90 -4.33 -4.84
CA HIS A 52 2.51 -5.47 -5.51
C HIS A 52 1.47 -6.31 -6.26
N ASN A 53 0.40 -6.71 -5.59
CA ASN A 53 -0.65 -7.52 -6.21
C ASN A 53 -1.33 -6.78 -7.38
N SER A 54 -1.54 -5.46 -7.29
CA SER A 54 -2.13 -4.67 -8.36
C SER A 54 -1.22 -4.57 -9.59
N ILE A 55 0.09 -4.63 -9.41
CA ILE A 55 1.06 -4.55 -10.51
C ILE A 55 1.28 -5.91 -11.17
N PHE A 56 1.43 -6.98 -10.39
CA PHE A 56 1.88 -8.28 -10.90
C PHE A 56 0.77 -9.28 -11.14
N LYS A 57 -0.38 -9.17 -10.46
CA LYS A 57 -1.53 -10.08 -10.67
C LYS A 57 -2.52 -9.49 -11.67
N LYS A 58 -2.25 -9.64 -12.95
CA LYS A 58 -3.00 -9.01 -14.05
C LYS A 58 -4.50 -9.34 -14.11
N ASN A 59 -4.91 -10.50 -13.63
CA ASN A 59 -6.31 -10.97 -13.67
C ASN A 59 -6.97 -10.95 -12.29
N SER A 60 -6.40 -10.22 -11.35
CA SER A 60 -6.88 -10.14 -9.98
C SER A 60 -7.41 -8.74 -9.72
N LEU A 61 -8.69 -8.67 -9.40
CA LEU A 61 -9.30 -7.44 -8.89
C LEU A 61 -9.09 -7.41 -7.38
N ASN A 62 -8.17 -6.57 -6.92
CA ASN A 62 -7.88 -6.40 -5.50
C ASN A 62 -8.72 -5.24 -4.97
N PHE A 63 -9.91 -5.51 -4.48
CA PHE A 63 -10.77 -4.50 -3.86
C PHE A 63 -10.83 -4.71 -2.35
N LEU A 64 -10.61 -3.63 -1.62
CA LEU A 64 -11.04 -3.52 -0.25
C LEU A 64 -12.35 -2.72 -0.20
N LYS A 65 -13.11 -2.90 0.88
CA LYS A 65 -14.30 -2.09 1.11
C LYS A 65 -13.91 -0.62 1.32
N ALA A 66 -14.81 0.30 1.02
CA ALA A 66 -14.52 1.72 1.22
C ALA A 66 -14.43 2.06 2.71
N PHE A 67 -15.32 1.50 3.54
CA PHE A 67 -15.44 1.84 4.96
C PHE A 67 -15.62 0.60 5.85
N ASP A 68 -15.17 0.71 7.10
CA ASP A 68 -15.34 -0.31 8.16
C ASP A 68 -16.70 -0.26 8.86
N VAL A 69 -17.54 0.71 8.55
CA VAL A 69 -18.79 0.98 9.29
C VAL A 69 -19.69 -0.23 9.41
N LEU A 70 -19.82 -1.00 8.34
CA LEU A 70 -20.71 -2.17 8.33
C LEU A 70 -20.18 -3.28 9.24
N GLU A 71 -18.90 -3.57 9.17
CA GLU A 71 -18.25 -4.58 10.00
C GLU A 71 -18.32 -4.22 11.48
N LYS A 72 -18.11 -2.96 11.81
CA LYS A 72 -18.25 -2.46 13.19
C LYS A 72 -19.66 -2.59 13.71
N ALA A 73 -20.65 -2.27 12.91
CA ALA A 73 -22.07 -2.41 13.27
C ALA A 73 -22.47 -3.87 13.54
N ILE A 74 -21.93 -4.81 12.78
CA ILE A 74 -22.21 -6.25 12.95
C ILE A 74 -21.52 -6.81 14.20
N ASN A 75 -20.27 -6.40 14.46
CA ASN A 75 -19.47 -6.97 15.56
C ASN A 75 -19.66 -6.24 16.91
N ILE A 76 -20.43 -5.14 16.95
CA ILE A 76 -20.77 -4.37 18.16
C ILE A 76 -19.53 -4.13 19.04
N THR A 77 -18.50 -3.52 18.46
CA THR A 77 -17.26 -3.18 19.19
C THR A 77 -17.09 -1.68 19.32
N ASN A 78 -16.44 -1.24 20.40
CA ASN A 78 -16.06 0.15 20.62
C ASN A 78 -14.62 0.44 20.17
N GLU A 79 -13.88 -0.55 19.76
CA GLU A 79 -12.49 -0.39 19.31
C GLU A 79 -12.39 0.59 18.13
N VAL A 80 -11.33 1.36 18.10
CA VAL A 80 -11.05 2.36 17.05
C VAL A 80 -10.63 1.67 15.76
N PHE A 81 -9.81 0.62 15.88
CA PHE A 81 -9.33 -0.21 14.79
C PHE A 81 -9.73 -1.66 15.06
N ILE A 82 -10.59 -2.18 14.24
CA ILE A 82 -11.20 -3.50 14.41
C ILE A 82 -10.65 -4.57 13.47
N GLY A 83 -9.63 -4.22 12.68
CA GLY A 83 -9.10 -5.14 11.68
C GLY A 83 -10.07 -5.45 10.54
N ALA A 84 -10.97 -4.55 10.20
CA ALA A 84 -11.89 -4.74 9.09
C ALA A 84 -11.26 -4.39 7.74
N PRO A 85 -11.73 -4.95 6.60
CA PRO A 85 -11.13 -4.75 5.29
C PRO A 85 -11.52 -3.43 4.61
N GLY A 86 -11.95 -2.41 5.34
CA GLY A 86 -12.17 -1.07 4.81
C GLY A 86 -10.86 -0.30 4.60
N ILE A 87 -10.84 0.64 3.68
CA ILE A 87 -9.70 1.55 3.48
C ILE A 87 -9.80 2.82 4.31
N VAL A 88 -10.97 3.08 4.87
CA VAL A 88 -11.26 4.17 5.82
C VAL A 88 -12.05 3.58 6.98
N ASN A 89 -11.64 3.88 8.22
CA ASN A 89 -12.40 3.41 9.38
C ASN A 89 -13.70 4.21 9.59
N ASP A 90 -14.49 3.82 10.58
CA ASP A 90 -15.77 4.46 10.91
C ASP A 90 -15.65 5.93 11.38
N MET A 91 -14.47 6.34 11.82
CA MET A 91 -14.19 7.73 12.21
C MET A 91 -13.69 8.60 11.05
N GLY A 92 -13.61 8.08 9.82
CA GLY A 92 -13.07 8.78 8.67
C GLY A 92 -11.54 8.79 8.59
N ILE A 93 -10.86 8.01 9.43
CA ILE A 93 -9.40 7.88 9.42
C ILE A 93 -8.99 7.00 8.24
N ARG A 94 -8.14 7.52 7.38
CA ARG A 94 -7.59 6.76 6.24
C ARG A 94 -6.57 5.75 6.74
N LYS A 95 -6.68 4.52 6.27
CA LYS A 95 -5.71 3.47 6.54
C LYS A 95 -4.58 3.50 5.51
N PRO A 96 -3.43 2.83 5.75
CA PRO A 96 -2.38 2.72 4.75
C PRO A 96 -2.86 2.11 3.42
N SER A 97 -3.82 1.20 3.45
CA SER A 97 -4.48 0.65 2.26
C SER A 97 -5.13 1.70 1.35
N TYR A 98 -5.70 2.79 1.90
CA TYR A 98 -6.20 3.92 1.12
C TYR A 98 -5.09 4.52 0.25
N TYR A 99 -3.89 4.67 0.81
CA TYR A 99 -2.78 5.26 0.09
C TYR A 99 -2.19 4.33 -0.97
N ALA A 100 -2.36 3.02 -0.86
CA ALA A 100 -2.00 2.12 -1.96
C ALA A 100 -2.75 2.50 -3.24
N TYR A 101 -4.06 2.64 -3.18
CA TYR A 101 -4.88 3.07 -4.32
C TYR A 101 -4.58 4.50 -4.74
N TYR A 102 -4.39 5.41 -3.78
CA TYR A 102 -4.05 6.79 -4.06
C TYR A 102 -2.71 6.93 -4.81
N LEU A 103 -1.67 6.20 -4.39
CA LEU A 103 -0.36 6.24 -5.04
C LEU A 103 -0.41 5.56 -6.42
N LEU A 104 -1.10 4.44 -6.55
CA LEU A 104 -1.31 3.76 -7.84
C LEU A 104 -2.06 4.66 -8.83
N SER A 105 -3.05 5.44 -8.38
CA SER A 105 -3.80 6.37 -9.25
C SER A 105 -2.95 7.51 -9.85
N LYS A 106 -1.72 7.70 -9.35
CA LYS A 106 -0.78 8.69 -9.91
C LYS A 106 0.14 8.12 -10.98
N LEU A 107 0.14 6.82 -11.17
CA LEU A 107 0.86 6.18 -12.24
C LEU A 107 0.13 6.39 -13.57
N SER A 108 0.87 6.31 -14.66
CA SER A 108 0.32 6.31 -16.01
C SER A 108 0.41 4.90 -16.63
N GLU A 109 -0.30 4.68 -17.71
CA GLU A 109 -0.30 3.40 -18.43
C GLU A 109 1.04 3.09 -19.11
N ASN A 110 1.82 4.12 -19.43
CA ASN A 110 3.12 3.94 -20.08
C ASN A 110 4.20 3.59 -19.06
N ILE A 111 4.45 2.30 -18.90
CA ILE A 111 5.49 1.76 -18.02
C ILE A 111 6.84 1.90 -18.70
N VAL A 112 7.78 2.59 -18.03
CA VAL A 112 9.16 2.77 -18.46
C VAL A 112 10.08 1.69 -17.90
N SER A 113 9.86 1.31 -16.64
CA SER A 113 10.63 0.28 -15.94
C SER A 113 9.79 -0.31 -14.81
N LEU A 114 9.95 -1.60 -14.61
CA LEU A 114 9.22 -2.36 -13.59
C LEU A 114 10.10 -3.47 -13.08
N ASP A 115 10.18 -3.61 -11.77
CA ASP A 115 10.82 -4.74 -11.09
C ASP A 115 10.22 -4.89 -9.69
N ASP A 116 10.63 -5.92 -8.97
CA ASP A 116 10.22 -6.11 -7.59
C ASP A 116 10.64 -4.92 -6.72
N GLY A 117 9.62 -4.31 -6.09
CA GLY A 117 9.78 -3.15 -5.22
C GLY A 117 9.80 -1.78 -5.92
N TYR A 118 9.64 -1.71 -7.26
CA TYR A 118 9.45 -0.43 -7.92
C TYR A 118 8.72 -0.50 -9.27
N ILE A 119 8.08 0.60 -9.63
CA ILE A 119 7.54 0.86 -10.97
C ILE A 119 7.81 2.31 -11.36
N VAL A 120 8.23 2.51 -12.60
CA VAL A 120 8.43 3.82 -13.21
C VAL A 120 7.48 3.98 -14.37
N THR A 121 6.68 5.02 -14.36
CA THR A 121 5.77 5.34 -15.45
C THR A 121 6.01 6.75 -15.98
N LYS A 122 5.62 6.98 -17.24
CA LYS A 122 5.75 8.25 -17.93
C LYS A 122 4.40 8.71 -18.44
N SER A 123 4.00 9.91 -18.05
CA SER A 123 2.88 10.67 -18.66
C SER A 123 3.40 11.72 -19.63
N LEU A 124 2.52 12.45 -20.29
CA LEU A 124 2.89 13.59 -21.15
C LEU A 124 3.67 14.65 -20.37
N ASP A 125 3.24 14.93 -19.13
CA ASP A 125 3.72 16.06 -18.33
C ASP A 125 4.59 15.67 -17.14
N TYR A 126 4.75 14.38 -16.81
CA TYR A 126 5.50 13.95 -15.65
C TYR A 126 6.01 12.50 -15.73
N TYR A 127 7.03 12.21 -14.93
CA TYR A 127 7.39 10.85 -14.56
C TYR A 127 6.92 10.56 -13.14
N ALA A 128 6.42 9.36 -12.91
CA ALA A 128 6.09 8.86 -11.59
C ALA A 128 6.93 7.62 -11.30
N ILE A 129 7.63 7.64 -10.15
CA ILE A 129 8.46 6.55 -9.65
C ILE A 129 7.86 6.12 -8.33
N LEU A 130 7.27 4.94 -8.29
CA LEU A 130 6.70 4.34 -7.09
C LEU A 130 7.66 3.25 -6.59
N LEU A 131 8.19 3.46 -5.39
CA LEU A 131 9.02 2.52 -4.65
C LEU A 131 8.18 1.93 -3.53
N TYR A 132 8.28 0.62 -3.28
CA TYR A 132 7.52 -0.03 -2.21
C TYR A 132 8.30 -1.22 -1.64
N SER A 133 8.05 -1.50 -0.35
CA SER A 133 8.66 -2.63 0.33
C SER A 133 7.87 -3.89 -0.01
N HIS A 134 8.44 -4.78 -0.79
CA HIS A 134 7.88 -6.08 -1.02
C HIS A 134 8.85 -7.16 -0.52
N ASN A 135 8.31 -8.18 0.14
CA ASN A 135 9.05 -9.37 0.54
C ASN A 135 8.09 -10.55 0.53
N GLU A 136 8.37 -11.56 -0.28
CA GLU A 136 7.57 -12.78 -0.38
C GLU A 136 7.50 -13.57 0.92
N ASP A 137 8.57 -13.54 1.73
CA ASP A 137 8.60 -14.26 3.02
C ASP A 137 7.51 -13.81 4.00
N ILE A 138 6.98 -12.60 3.82
CA ILE A 138 5.91 -12.04 4.66
C ILE A 138 4.60 -12.77 4.46
N TYR A 139 4.33 -13.23 3.25
CA TYR A 139 3.09 -13.98 2.95
C TYR A 139 3.03 -15.34 3.65
N SER A 140 4.17 -15.86 4.09
CA SER A 140 4.26 -17.09 4.88
C SER A 140 4.02 -16.88 6.37
N LEU A 141 3.97 -15.63 6.85
CA LEU A 141 3.69 -15.31 8.25
C LEU A 141 2.19 -15.44 8.52
N ALA A 142 1.82 -16.44 9.31
CA ALA A 142 0.43 -16.88 9.48
C ALA A 142 -0.44 -15.93 10.32
N SER A 143 0.14 -14.96 11.04
CA SER A 143 -0.62 -14.06 11.93
C SER A 143 0.02 -12.68 12.07
N TYR A 144 -0.82 -11.69 12.43
CA TYR A 144 -0.38 -10.36 12.80
C TYR A 144 0.66 -10.35 13.94
N GLU A 145 0.49 -11.19 14.94
CA GLU A 145 1.43 -11.35 16.06
C GLU A 145 2.80 -11.81 15.57
N ASP A 146 2.84 -12.70 14.59
CA ASP A 146 4.08 -13.14 13.97
C ASP A 146 4.79 -12.02 13.22
N ILE A 147 4.03 -11.17 12.53
CA ILE A 147 4.56 -10.05 11.75
C ILE A 147 5.18 -8.98 12.67
N TYR A 148 4.53 -8.65 13.79
CA TYR A 148 4.95 -7.54 14.65
C TYR A 148 5.75 -7.96 15.87
N GLN A 149 5.46 -9.10 16.50
CA GLN A 149 6.15 -9.55 17.72
C GLN A 149 7.51 -10.18 17.46
N LYS A 150 7.71 -10.91 16.37
CA LYS A 150 8.98 -11.61 16.09
C LYS A 150 10.10 -10.70 15.58
N GLY A 151 9.88 -9.40 15.49
CA GLY A 151 10.90 -8.47 15.01
C GLY A 151 11.34 -8.74 13.56
N ALA A 152 10.64 -9.63 12.85
CA ALA A 152 10.88 -9.97 11.46
C ALA A 152 10.80 -8.71 10.57
N VAL A 153 9.94 -7.76 10.94
CA VAL A 153 9.77 -6.48 10.26
C VAL A 153 11.02 -5.59 10.35
N LYS A 154 11.72 -5.58 11.49
CA LYS A 154 12.78 -4.60 11.73
C LYS A 154 14.07 -4.85 10.94
N LYS A 155 14.37 -6.07 10.53
CA LYS A 155 15.65 -6.39 9.87
C LYS A 155 15.59 -6.50 8.35
N SER A 156 14.43 -6.75 7.76
CA SER A 156 14.35 -7.13 6.34
C SER A 156 13.96 -6.00 5.37
N PHE A 157 13.60 -4.81 5.86
CA PHE A 157 13.00 -3.75 5.03
C PHE A 157 13.74 -2.42 5.03
N GLU A 158 15.07 -2.43 5.13
CA GLU A 158 15.85 -1.28 4.73
C GLU A 158 16.31 -1.47 3.30
N ARG A 159 15.67 -0.77 2.37
CA ARG A 159 16.11 -0.75 0.97
C ARG A 159 16.50 0.66 0.57
N LYS A 160 17.74 0.82 0.11
CA LYS A 160 18.26 2.08 -0.41
C LYS A 160 18.14 2.08 -1.92
N TYR A 161 17.69 3.19 -2.47
CA TYR A 161 17.56 3.41 -3.89
C TYR A 161 18.45 4.58 -4.31
N SER A 162 19.19 4.38 -5.38
CA SER A 162 19.93 5.44 -6.07
C SER A 162 19.37 5.58 -7.48
N LEU A 163 18.63 6.65 -7.70
CA LEU A 163 17.94 6.91 -8.96
C LEU A 163 18.71 7.94 -9.75
N ASN A 164 19.21 7.54 -10.92
CA ASN A 164 19.90 8.41 -11.86
C ASN A 164 18.98 8.71 -13.05
N ILE A 165 18.34 9.88 -13.03
CA ILE A 165 17.44 10.32 -14.09
C ILE A 165 18.22 11.17 -15.07
N VAL A 166 18.35 10.69 -16.29
CA VAL A 166 19.12 11.34 -17.36
C VAL A 166 18.20 12.12 -18.31
N ASN A 167 18.80 12.99 -19.14
CA ASN A 167 18.09 13.78 -20.15
C ASN A 167 17.04 14.75 -19.60
N ILE A 168 17.30 15.35 -18.45
CA ILE A 168 16.47 16.40 -17.87
C ILE A 168 16.59 17.69 -18.69
N LYS A 169 15.60 17.98 -19.53
CA LYS A 169 15.64 19.10 -20.48
C LYS A 169 15.35 20.47 -19.84
N SER A 170 14.73 20.49 -18.68
CA SER A 170 14.30 21.71 -17.97
C SER A 170 14.50 21.58 -16.46
N SER A 171 14.37 22.68 -15.75
CA SER A 171 14.24 22.66 -14.30
C SER A 171 13.04 21.78 -13.90
N THR A 172 13.16 21.08 -12.78
CA THR A 172 12.21 20.03 -12.42
C THR A 172 11.70 20.23 -10.99
N ARG A 173 10.40 20.18 -10.82
CA ARG A 173 9.74 20.06 -9.50
C ARG A 173 9.65 18.59 -9.14
N ILE A 174 10.09 18.26 -7.93
CA ILE A 174 10.07 16.92 -7.37
C ILE A 174 9.07 16.93 -6.23
N ILE A 175 8.04 16.10 -6.34
CA ILE A 175 7.02 15.93 -5.30
C ILE A 175 7.15 14.51 -4.79
N THR A 176 7.39 14.34 -3.49
CA THR A 176 7.51 13.03 -2.87
C THR A 176 6.37 12.81 -1.88
N TYR A 177 5.69 11.68 -2.01
CA TYR A 177 4.72 11.17 -1.05
C TYR A 177 5.33 9.98 -0.35
N GLU A 178 5.26 9.94 0.98
CA GLU A 178 5.78 8.83 1.77
C GLU A 178 4.72 8.35 2.76
N VAL A 179 4.50 7.04 2.78
CA VAL A 179 3.65 6.34 3.75
C VAL A 179 4.41 5.10 4.22
N ASN A 180 4.47 4.91 5.52
CA ASN A 180 5.10 3.74 6.15
C ASN A 180 4.50 3.50 7.54
N GLU A 181 5.08 2.63 8.34
CA GLU A 181 4.60 2.29 9.69
C GLU A 181 4.52 3.49 10.64
N PHE A 182 5.32 4.55 10.40
CA PHE A 182 5.41 5.73 11.27
C PHE A 182 4.81 6.99 10.62
N ILE A 183 4.52 6.94 9.33
CA ILE A 183 4.04 8.08 8.54
C ILE A 183 2.83 7.63 7.74
N GLY A 184 1.70 8.27 7.94
CA GLY A 184 0.46 7.92 7.24
C GLY A 184 -0.20 6.63 7.75
N SER A 185 0.16 6.20 8.97
CA SER A 185 -0.37 5.02 9.66
C SER A 185 -0.81 5.37 11.07
N SER A 186 -2.11 5.64 11.26
CA SER A 186 -2.67 5.99 12.57
C SER A 186 -2.71 4.81 13.53
N TYR A 187 -2.72 3.58 13.01
CA TYR A 187 -2.79 2.38 13.84
C TYR A 187 -1.64 2.29 14.83
N ASN A 188 -0.41 2.53 14.39
CA ASN A 188 0.75 2.51 15.28
C ASN A 188 0.73 3.63 16.32
N TYR A 189 0.15 4.79 16.00
CA TYR A 189 -0.08 5.85 16.97
C TYR A 189 -1.10 5.44 18.03
N TRP A 190 -2.21 4.83 17.61
CA TRP A 190 -3.23 4.30 18.52
C TRP A 190 -2.65 3.23 19.47
N LEU A 191 -1.83 2.32 18.94
CA LEU A 191 -1.11 1.35 19.78
C LEU A 191 -0.20 2.04 20.80
N SER A 192 0.53 3.09 20.41
CA SER A 192 1.42 3.84 21.31
C SER A 192 0.68 4.61 22.38
N MET A 193 -0.61 4.94 22.16
CA MET A 193 -1.50 5.54 23.16
C MET A 193 -2.04 4.54 24.18
N GLY A 194 -1.71 3.24 24.04
CA GLY A 194 -2.27 2.17 24.87
C GLY A 194 -3.58 1.60 24.37
N SER A 195 -3.89 1.76 23.09
CA SER A 195 -5.07 1.22 22.40
C SER A 195 -6.41 1.57 23.07
N PRO A 196 -6.69 2.86 23.37
CA PRO A 196 -7.91 3.22 24.07
C PRO A 196 -9.17 2.93 23.24
N ASP A 197 -10.21 2.36 23.86
CA ASP A 197 -11.52 2.13 23.24
C ASP A 197 -12.30 3.44 23.02
N ARG A 198 -12.03 4.44 23.83
CA ARG A 198 -12.66 5.75 23.75
C ARG A 198 -11.60 6.82 23.58
N LEU A 199 -11.73 7.58 22.53
CA LEU A 199 -10.84 8.71 22.23
C LEU A 199 -11.46 10.03 22.66
N SER A 200 -10.67 10.88 23.29
CA SER A 200 -10.96 12.30 23.43
C SER A 200 -10.99 12.99 22.06
N LYS A 201 -11.47 14.21 22.01
CA LYS A 201 -11.47 15.00 20.77
C LYS A 201 -10.04 15.24 20.25
N GLU A 202 -9.11 15.49 21.15
CA GLU A 202 -7.71 15.72 20.83
C GLU A 202 -7.03 14.47 20.25
N GLU A 203 -7.23 13.31 20.88
CA GLU A 203 -6.70 12.02 20.39
C GLU A 203 -7.24 11.67 19.01
N LYS A 204 -8.53 11.91 18.75
CA LYS A 204 -9.11 11.74 17.41
C LYS A 204 -8.42 12.63 16.38
N GLU A 205 -8.18 13.89 16.72
CA GLU A 205 -7.50 14.83 15.85
C GLU A 205 -6.04 14.42 15.57
N ILE A 206 -5.33 13.91 16.58
CA ILE A 206 -3.97 13.37 16.44
C ILE A 206 -3.98 12.18 15.46
N LEU A 207 -4.86 11.20 15.68
CA LEU A 207 -4.96 10.04 14.80
C LEU A 207 -5.34 10.42 13.36
N TYR A 208 -6.25 11.39 13.21
CA TYR A 208 -6.63 11.89 11.90
C TYR A 208 -5.44 12.54 11.18
N LYS A 209 -4.65 13.38 11.86
CA LYS A 209 -3.44 13.99 11.30
C LYS A 209 -2.36 12.94 10.99
N ALA A 210 -2.17 11.95 11.87
CA ALA A 210 -1.21 10.88 11.69
C ALA A 210 -1.54 9.98 10.48
N SER A 211 -2.79 9.97 10.02
CA SER A 211 -3.21 9.22 8.84
C SER A 211 -2.76 9.82 7.50
N TYR A 212 -2.21 11.04 7.49
CA TYR A 212 -1.78 11.67 6.24
C TYR A 212 -0.36 11.30 5.84
N PRO A 213 -0.06 11.20 4.55
CA PRO A 213 1.28 10.95 4.05
C PRO A 213 2.18 12.15 4.32
N LYS A 214 3.46 11.93 4.46
CA LYS A 214 4.45 13.00 4.37
C LYS A 214 4.56 13.43 2.91
N ILE A 215 4.47 14.74 2.66
CA ILE A 215 4.63 15.31 1.33
C ILE A 215 5.81 16.27 1.37
N GLU A 216 6.77 16.05 0.49
CA GLU A 216 7.93 16.92 0.32
C GLU A 216 7.95 17.52 -1.09
N PHE A 217 8.37 18.78 -1.18
CA PHE A 217 8.57 19.48 -2.43
C PHE A 217 10.04 19.88 -2.55
N LYS A 218 10.65 19.53 -3.68
CA LYS A 218 12.02 19.95 -4.01
C LYS A 218 12.03 20.53 -5.41
N TYR A 219 12.98 21.41 -5.65
CA TYR A 219 13.23 22.00 -6.94
C TYR A 219 14.65 21.66 -7.38
N SER A 220 14.80 21.14 -8.59
CA SER A 220 16.08 20.93 -9.22
C SER A 220 16.25 21.83 -10.41
N LYS A 221 17.38 22.55 -10.51
CA LYS A 221 17.75 23.27 -11.73
C LYS A 221 17.99 22.27 -12.86
N LYS A 222 17.92 22.77 -14.10
CA LYS A 222 18.28 21.98 -15.29
C LYS A 222 19.66 21.35 -15.10
N SER A 223 19.75 20.02 -15.28
CA SER A 223 20.98 19.25 -15.18
C SER A 223 20.94 18.10 -16.19
N SER A 224 22.10 17.64 -16.68
CA SER A 224 22.17 16.45 -17.52
C SER A 224 21.73 15.18 -16.78
N VAL A 225 21.95 15.14 -15.47
CA VAL A 225 21.60 14.02 -14.59
C VAL A 225 21.00 14.57 -13.30
N LEU A 226 19.88 14.01 -12.87
CA LEU A 226 19.28 14.23 -11.56
C LEU A 226 19.45 12.97 -10.71
N ASN A 227 20.25 13.08 -9.66
CA ASN A 227 20.49 12.00 -8.72
C ASN A 227 19.55 12.14 -7.52
N ILE A 228 18.78 11.09 -7.23
CA ILE A 228 17.90 11.02 -6.06
C ILE A 228 18.30 9.79 -5.25
N ILE A 229 18.81 10.02 -4.04
CA ILE A 229 19.08 8.95 -3.07
C ILE A 229 17.91 8.95 -2.08
N THR A 230 17.32 7.80 -1.89
CA THR A 230 16.19 7.62 -0.95
C THR A 230 16.23 6.22 -0.36
N GLU A 231 15.55 6.05 0.76
CA GLU A 231 15.41 4.74 1.42
C GLU A 231 13.97 4.47 1.80
N LEU A 232 13.61 3.20 1.85
CA LEU A 232 12.38 2.70 2.47
C LEU A 232 12.76 1.94 3.74
N LYS A 233 12.05 2.22 4.83
CA LYS A 233 12.18 1.54 6.12
C LYS A 233 10.84 0.94 6.52
N GLY A 234 10.88 -0.33 6.91
CA GLY A 234 9.66 -1.07 7.27
C GLY A 234 8.71 -1.25 6.10
N TYR A 235 7.45 -1.55 6.40
CA TYR A 235 6.39 -1.62 5.41
C TYR A 235 6.01 -0.22 4.94
N GLY A 236 6.18 0.05 3.66
CA GLY A 236 5.88 1.38 3.17
C GLY A 236 6.00 1.51 1.67
N ALA A 237 5.62 2.69 1.19
CA ALA A 237 5.83 3.10 -0.18
C ALA A 237 6.19 4.58 -0.27
N LYS A 238 6.91 4.91 -1.33
CA LYS A 238 7.31 6.28 -1.65
C LYS A 238 7.08 6.55 -3.13
N LEU A 239 6.24 7.54 -3.40
CA LEU A 239 5.99 8.00 -4.76
C LEU A 239 6.76 9.29 -5.01
N ILE A 240 7.57 9.32 -6.07
CA ILE A 240 8.32 10.48 -6.52
C ILE A 240 7.76 10.92 -7.87
N ILE A 241 7.22 12.12 -7.94
CA ILE A 241 6.70 12.71 -9.17
C ILE A 241 7.66 13.78 -9.64
N LEU A 242 8.12 13.67 -10.89
CA LEU A 242 9.00 14.62 -11.54
C LEU A 242 8.23 15.39 -12.60
N LYS A 243 8.04 16.69 -12.41
CA LYS A 243 7.34 17.57 -13.34
C LYS A 243 8.27 18.69 -13.83
N PRO A 244 8.24 19.06 -15.11
CA PRO A 244 8.91 20.26 -15.56
C PRO A 244 8.46 21.46 -14.71
N ALA A 245 9.40 22.26 -14.27
CA ALA A 245 9.07 23.54 -13.65
C ALA A 245 8.74 24.52 -14.78
N LYS A 246 7.54 25.02 -14.74
CA LYS A 246 7.12 26.13 -15.61
C LYS A 246 7.78 27.42 -15.17
#